data_36f984bf5c48770b56c88d09a682785b
#
_entry.id   36f984bf5c48770b56c88d09a682785b
#
_cell.length_a   1.000
_cell.length_b   1.000
_cell.length_c   1.000
_cell.angle_alpha   90.00
_cell.angle_beta   90.00
_cell.angle_gamma   90.00
#
_symmetry.space_group_name_H-M   'P 1'
#
loop_
_entity.id
_entity.type
_entity.pdbx_description
1 polymer ?
#
loop_
_entity_poly.entity_id
_entity_poly.type
_entity_poly.pdbx_seq_one_letter_code
_entity_poly.pdbx_strand_id
1 'polypeptide(L)'
;NPAGLSYTYQYEKDRITITDSLNRREVLHTQGEGGLKRVVKKEHADGSVTQSQFDAVGRLRAQTDAAGRTTEYSPDVVTGLITRITTPDGRASAFYYNHHSQLTSATGPDGLEIRREYDEWGRLIQETAPDGDITRYRYDNPHSDLPCATEDATGSRKTMTWSRYGQLLSFTDCSGYVTRYDHDRFGQVTAVHREEGLSQYRAYDSRGQLIAVKDTQGHETRYEYN
;
A
#
# COMPACT_ATOMS: atom_id res chain seq x y z
N ASN A 1 9.54 -10.84 20.39
CA ASN A 1 10.30 -11.48 19.31
C ASN A 1 9.76 -12.89 19.08
N PRO A 2 9.08 -13.19 17.97
CA PRO A 2 8.47 -14.49 17.74
C PRO A 2 9.49 -15.66 17.64
N ALA A 3 10.77 -15.36 17.41
CA ALA A 3 11.84 -16.37 17.33
C ALA A 3 12.62 -16.58 18.64
N GLY A 4 12.27 -15.89 19.72
CA GLY A 4 12.98 -15.97 21.00
C GLY A 4 14.43 -15.45 20.98
N LEU A 5 14.84 -14.74 19.92
CA LEU A 5 16.17 -14.18 19.79
C LEU A 5 16.32 -12.89 20.63
N SER A 6 17.42 -12.76 21.34
CA SER A 6 17.83 -11.51 21.98
C SER A 6 18.85 -10.76 21.11
N TYR A 7 18.87 -9.43 21.22
CA TYR A 7 19.75 -8.56 20.45
C TYR A 7 20.52 -7.65 21.40
N THR A 8 21.81 -7.48 21.10
CA THR A 8 22.69 -6.52 21.76
C THR A 8 23.06 -5.42 20.77
N TYR A 9 22.99 -4.17 21.22
CA TYR A 9 23.28 -2.98 20.40
C TYR A 9 24.53 -2.30 20.97
N GLN A 10 25.49 -2.03 20.10
CA GLN A 10 26.67 -1.23 20.42
C GLN A 10 26.64 0.04 19.56
N TYR A 11 26.62 1.21 20.22
CA TYR A 11 26.53 2.51 19.58
C TYR A 11 27.90 3.18 19.56
N GLU A 12 28.30 3.62 18.38
CA GLU A 12 29.47 4.47 18.15
C GLU A 12 29.05 5.73 17.42
N LYS A 13 29.92 6.71 17.22
CA LYS A 13 29.57 8.01 16.65
C LYS A 13 28.78 7.91 15.33
N ASP A 14 29.23 7.07 14.41
CA ASP A 14 28.65 6.92 13.06
C ASP A 14 28.35 5.46 12.69
N ARG A 15 28.26 4.59 13.71
CA ARG A 15 28.07 3.16 13.51
C ARG A 15 27.25 2.54 14.64
N ILE A 16 26.35 1.64 14.27
CA ILE A 16 25.58 0.82 15.21
C ILE A 16 25.86 -0.65 14.86
N THR A 17 26.39 -1.39 15.82
CA THR A 17 26.57 -2.83 15.66
C THR A 17 25.48 -3.57 16.39
N ILE A 18 24.77 -4.46 15.70
CA ILE A 18 23.68 -5.28 16.21
C ILE A 18 24.16 -6.73 16.21
N THR A 19 24.14 -7.36 17.38
CA THR A 19 24.55 -8.78 17.54
C THR A 19 23.36 -9.54 18.13
N ASP A 20 22.95 -10.64 17.51
CA ASP A 20 21.89 -11.49 18.04
C ASP A 20 22.46 -12.59 18.96
N SER A 21 21.57 -13.32 19.62
CA SER A 21 21.94 -14.40 20.55
C SER A 21 22.62 -15.61 19.89
N LEU A 22 22.64 -15.67 18.55
CA LEU A 22 23.38 -16.65 17.75
C LEU A 22 24.73 -16.09 17.27
N ASN A 23 25.13 -14.92 17.81
CA ASN A 23 26.38 -14.22 17.47
C ASN A 23 26.47 -13.76 15.99
N ARG A 24 25.33 -13.65 15.30
CA ARG A 24 25.28 -13.04 13.98
C ARG A 24 25.30 -11.52 14.14
N ARG A 25 26.10 -10.85 13.31
CA ARG A 25 26.38 -9.42 13.44
C ARG A 25 25.93 -8.66 12.20
N GLU A 26 25.21 -7.57 12.42
CA GLU A 26 24.90 -6.55 11.41
C GLU A 26 25.53 -5.22 11.83
N VAL A 27 26.00 -4.43 10.86
CA VAL A 27 26.58 -3.12 11.11
C VAL A 27 25.85 -2.07 10.29
N LEU A 28 25.31 -1.06 10.96
CA LEU A 28 24.70 0.11 10.34
C LEU A 28 25.65 1.28 10.38
N HIS A 29 26.02 1.81 9.23
CA HIS A 29 26.78 3.05 9.11
C HIS A 29 25.82 4.21 8.94
N THR A 30 26.00 5.27 9.73
CA THR A 30 25.12 6.43 9.74
C THR A 30 25.84 7.70 9.30
N GLN A 31 25.13 8.61 8.67
CA GLN A 31 25.60 9.93 8.29
C GLN A 31 24.61 11.00 8.75
N GLY A 32 25.11 12.17 9.15
CA GLY A 32 24.32 13.30 9.63
C GLY A 32 24.69 13.67 11.06
N GLU A 33 24.10 14.77 11.56
CA GLU A 33 24.32 15.27 12.92
C GLU A 33 23.03 15.29 13.73
N GLY A 34 23.16 15.10 15.04
CA GLY A 34 22.04 15.12 15.97
C GLY A 34 20.99 14.04 15.68
N GLY A 35 19.74 14.40 15.82
CA GLY A 35 18.59 13.50 15.57
C GLY A 35 18.30 13.20 14.09
N LEU A 36 19.08 13.73 13.15
CA LEU A 36 18.90 13.58 11.70
C LEU A 36 19.84 12.54 11.05
N LYS A 37 20.46 11.69 11.86
CA LYS A 37 21.31 10.61 11.33
C LYS A 37 20.51 9.61 10.50
N ARG A 38 21.05 9.27 9.31
CA ARG A 38 20.46 8.29 8.38
C ARG A 38 21.43 7.16 8.13
N VAL A 39 20.89 5.95 7.98
CA VAL A 39 21.67 4.78 7.59
C VAL A 39 22.05 4.90 6.12
N VAL A 40 23.35 5.00 5.84
CA VAL A 40 23.90 5.12 4.46
C VAL A 40 24.51 3.81 3.97
N LYS A 41 24.85 2.89 4.88
CA LYS A 41 25.40 1.58 4.54
C LYS A 41 24.98 0.57 5.61
N LYS A 42 24.59 -0.62 5.18
CA LYS A 42 24.30 -1.75 6.06
C LYS A 42 25.16 -2.94 5.64
N GLU A 43 25.94 -3.47 6.56
CA GLU A 43 26.63 -4.74 6.44
C GLU A 43 25.77 -5.80 7.09
N HIS A 44 25.33 -6.77 6.30
CA HIS A 44 24.44 -7.85 6.76
C HIS A 44 25.27 -8.99 7.39
N ALA A 45 24.59 -9.82 8.18
CA ALA A 45 25.23 -10.95 8.87
C ALA A 45 25.87 -11.99 7.92
N ASP A 46 25.42 -12.07 6.68
CA ASP A 46 25.95 -12.93 5.62
C ASP A 46 27.14 -12.31 4.86
N GLY A 47 27.58 -11.11 5.27
CA GLY A 47 28.68 -10.37 4.64
C GLY A 47 28.26 -9.52 3.44
N SER A 48 27.00 -9.57 3.02
CA SER A 48 26.49 -8.69 1.97
C SER A 48 26.36 -7.25 2.45
N VAL A 49 26.41 -6.29 1.53
CA VAL A 49 26.39 -4.86 1.83
C VAL A 49 25.33 -4.17 0.97
N THR A 50 24.50 -3.35 1.62
CA THR A 50 23.57 -2.44 0.94
C THR A 50 23.92 -0.99 1.27
N GLN A 51 23.67 -0.06 0.33
CA GLN A 51 24.01 1.35 0.50
C GLN A 51 22.85 2.25 0.08
N SER A 52 22.77 3.43 0.70
CA SER A 52 21.83 4.49 0.35
C SER A 52 22.56 5.82 0.29
N GLN A 53 22.23 6.64 -0.72
CA GLN A 53 22.75 8.00 -0.88
C GLN A 53 21.60 9.00 -0.77
N PHE A 54 21.86 10.07 -0.02
CA PHE A 54 20.90 11.15 0.23
C PHE A 54 21.48 12.48 -0.25
N ASP A 55 20.62 13.40 -0.67
CA ASP A 55 21.02 14.78 -0.94
C ASP A 55 21.21 15.59 0.36
N ALA A 56 21.60 16.87 0.20
CA ALA A 56 21.86 17.74 1.34
C ALA A 56 20.65 18.00 2.24
N VAL A 57 19.44 17.88 1.72
CA VAL A 57 18.19 18.02 2.49
C VAL A 57 17.64 16.69 2.96
N GLY A 58 18.35 15.58 2.71
CA GLY A 58 18.05 14.27 3.21
C GLY A 58 17.05 13.45 2.40
N ARG A 59 16.88 13.78 1.12
CA ARG A 59 16.07 13.00 0.20
C ARG A 59 16.89 11.86 -0.40
N LEU A 60 16.29 10.68 -0.51
CA LEU A 60 16.95 9.52 -1.13
C LEU A 60 17.23 9.78 -2.61
N ARG A 61 18.50 9.59 -3.03
CA ARG A 61 18.97 9.76 -4.39
C ARG A 61 19.41 8.48 -5.08
N ALA A 62 19.88 7.50 -4.31
CA ALA A 62 20.28 6.21 -4.83
C ALA A 62 20.22 5.12 -3.76
N GLN A 63 19.94 3.91 -4.20
CA GLN A 63 20.08 2.70 -3.38
C GLN A 63 20.88 1.65 -4.15
N THR A 64 21.86 1.04 -3.50
CA THR A 64 22.64 -0.06 -4.04
C THR A 64 22.31 -1.33 -3.25
N ASP A 65 21.87 -2.38 -3.95
CA ASP A 65 21.54 -3.66 -3.35
C ASP A 65 22.81 -4.51 -3.06
N ALA A 66 22.60 -5.65 -2.44
CA ALA A 66 23.68 -6.57 -2.07
C ALA A 66 24.48 -7.12 -3.27
N ALA A 67 23.91 -7.09 -4.47
CA ALA A 67 24.58 -7.47 -5.71
C ALA A 67 25.34 -6.30 -6.38
N GLY A 68 25.40 -5.13 -5.74
CA GLY A 68 26.06 -3.94 -6.27
C GLY A 68 25.25 -3.20 -7.34
N ARG A 69 23.96 -3.52 -7.51
CA ARG A 69 23.08 -2.89 -8.49
C ARG A 69 22.47 -1.62 -7.89
N THR A 70 22.57 -0.52 -8.60
CA THR A 70 22.11 0.80 -8.12
C THR A 70 20.85 1.24 -8.83
N THR A 71 19.86 1.62 -8.03
CA THR A 71 18.65 2.33 -8.48
C THR A 71 18.79 3.80 -8.09
N GLU A 72 18.52 4.70 -9.04
CA GLU A 72 18.61 6.14 -8.84
C GLU A 72 17.23 6.77 -8.76
N TYR A 73 17.08 7.78 -7.91
CA TYR A 73 15.85 8.53 -7.67
C TYR A 73 16.08 10.01 -7.92
N SER A 74 15.18 10.65 -8.66
CA SER A 74 15.22 12.09 -8.91
C SER A 74 14.00 12.74 -8.25
N PRO A 75 14.15 13.36 -7.08
CA PRO A 75 13.10 14.14 -6.44
C PRO A 75 13.00 15.53 -7.08
N ASP A 76 11.76 16.05 -7.16
CA ASP A 76 11.54 17.46 -7.47
C ASP A 76 12.17 18.33 -6.38
N VAL A 77 12.85 19.41 -6.78
CA VAL A 77 13.62 20.26 -5.84
C VAL A 77 12.73 21.03 -4.87
N VAL A 78 11.49 21.30 -5.22
CA VAL A 78 10.54 22.06 -4.41
C VAL A 78 9.70 21.13 -3.54
N THR A 79 9.03 20.16 -4.15
CA THR A 79 8.05 19.29 -3.48
C THR A 79 8.69 18.07 -2.82
N GLY A 80 9.85 17.64 -3.28
CA GLY A 80 10.48 16.39 -2.85
C GLY A 80 9.85 15.12 -3.42
N LEU A 81 8.80 15.25 -4.23
CA LEU A 81 8.15 14.11 -4.88
C LEU A 81 9.06 13.50 -5.94
N ILE A 82 9.08 12.19 -6.02
CA ILE A 82 9.91 11.48 -7.03
C ILE A 82 9.34 11.72 -8.41
N THR A 83 10.14 12.30 -9.32
CA THR A 83 9.79 12.54 -10.73
C THR A 83 10.38 11.51 -11.67
N ARG A 84 11.43 10.81 -11.27
CA ARG A 84 12.10 9.79 -12.07
C ARG A 84 12.75 8.72 -11.18
N ILE A 85 12.66 7.47 -11.62
CA ILE A 85 13.40 6.35 -11.06
C ILE A 85 14.14 5.67 -12.20
N THR A 86 15.47 5.51 -12.05
CA THR A 86 16.31 4.82 -13.04
C THR A 86 16.78 3.51 -12.44
N THR A 87 16.45 2.41 -13.10
CA THR A 87 16.85 1.05 -12.71
C THR A 87 18.32 0.78 -13.03
N PRO A 88 18.97 -0.25 -12.43
CA PRO A 88 20.39 -0.54 -12.67
C PRO A 88 20.74 -0.82 -14.13
N ASP A 89 19.78 -1.29 -14.95
CA ASP A 89 19.94 -1.52 -16.38
C ASP A 89 19.73 -0.26 -17.24
N GLY A 90 19.56 0.92 -16.60
CA GLY A 90 19.44 2.21 -17.27
C GLY A 90 18.03 2.57 -17.76
N ARG A 91 17.04 1.71 -17.57
CA ARG A 91 15.65 2.03 -17.91
C ARG A 91 15.05 2.97 -16.86
N ALA A 92 14.15 3.84 -17.28
CA ALA A 92 13.58 4.85 -16.42
C ALA A 92 12.05 4.83 -16.39
N SER A 93 11.51 5.12 -15.20
CA SER A 93 10.12 5.49 -14.98
C SER A 93 10.03 6.98 -14.71
N ALA A 94 8.99 7.64 -15.20
CA ALA A 94 8.72 9.06 -15.00
C ALA A 94 7.37 9.28 -14.34
N PHE A 95 7.29 10.29 -13.47
CA PHE A 95 6.11 10.60 -12.68
C PHE A 95 5.80 12.08 -12.78
N TYR A 96 4.53 12.42 -12.99
CA TYR A 96 4.04 13.79 -13.08
C TYR A 96 2.93 14.00 -12.05
N TYR A 97 2.88 15.20 -11.48
CA TYR A 97 1.96 15.56 -10.41
C TYR A 97 1.24 16.87 -10.74
N ASN A 98 0.01 17.02 -10.22
CA ASN A 98 -0.66 18.31 -10.25
C ASN A 98 -0.15 19.22 -9.11
N HIS A 99 -0.68 20.44 -9.05
CA HIS A 99 -0.30 21.42 -8.02
C HIS A 99 -0.74 21.02 -6.57
N HIS A 100 -1.57 20.01 -6.44
CA HIS A 100 -1.95 19.39 -5.14
C HIS A 100 -1.08 18.17 -4.80
N SER A 101 0.04 17.95 -5.51
CA SER A 101 0.95 16.82 -5.29
C SER A 101 0.32 15.44 -5.55
N GLN A 102 -0.72 15.38 -6.37
CA GLN A 102 -1.36 14.12 -6.77
C GLN A 102 -0.81 13.64 -8.10
N LEU A 103 -0.57 12.34 -8.22
CA LEU A 103 -0.02 11.72 -9.42
C LEU A 103 -1.03 11.82 -10.58
N THR A 104 -0.65 12.51 -11.66
CA THR A 104 -1.48 12.63 -12.89
C THR A 104 -1.02 11.71 -14.01
N SER A 105 0.26 11.34 -14.03
CA SER A 105 0.82 10.42 -15.02
C SER A 105 2.00 9.64 -14.44
N ALA A 106 2.08 8.38 -14.79
CA ALA A 106 3.25 7.54 -14.53
C ALA A 106 3.58 6.74 -15.79
N THR A 107 4.82 6.87 -16.27
CA THR A 107 5.34 6.09 -17.40
C THR A 107 6.36 5.08 -16.89
N GLY A 108 6.15 3.81 -17.16
CA GLY A 108 7.06 2.73 -16.75
C GLY A 108 8.29 2.61 -17.65
N PRO A 109 9.25 1.73 -17.28
CA PRO A 109 10.49 1.51 -18.05
C PRO A 109 10.26 0.97 -19.47
N ASP A 110 9.10 0.39 -19.70
CA ASP A 110 8.64 -0.12 -21.01
C ASP A 110 7.94 0.93 -21.87
N GLY A 111 7.80 2.17 -21.38
CA GLY A 111 7.13 3.27 -22.05
C GLY A 111 5.59 3.25 -21.90
N LEU A 112 5.04 2.31 -21.15
CA LEU A 112 3.61 2.23 -20.88
C LEU A 112 3.21 3.29 -19.84
N GLU A 113 2.12 4.01 -20.12
CA GLU A 113 1.67 5.16 -19.33
C GLU A 113 0.31 4.90 -18.69
N ILE A 114 0.20 5.26 -17.42
CA ILE A 114 -1.05 5.37 -16.68
C ILE A 114 -1.34 6.86 -16.46
N ARG A 115 -2.60 7.29 -16.65
CA ARG A 115 -3.05 8.67 -16.39
C ARG A 115 -4.16 8.68 -15.35
N ARG A 116 -4.21 9.74 -14.54
CA ARG A 116 -5.23 9.96 -13.51
C ARG A 116 -5.76 11.37 -13.55
N GLU A 117 -7.07 11.51 -13.37
CA GLU A 117 -7.76 12.79 -13.22
C GLU A 117 -8.50 12.84 -11.89
N TYR A 118 -8.55 14.03 -11.30
CA TYR A 118 -9.12 14.29 -9.98
C TYR A 118 -10.16 15.39 -10.07
N ASP A 119 -11.15 15.35 -9.16
CA ASP A 119 -12.12 16.42 -9.01
C ASP A 119 -11.56 17.59 -8.18
N GLU A 120 -12.38 18.62 -7.99
CA GLU A 120 -12.01 19.83 -7.23
C GLU A 120 -11.72 19.56 -5.74
N TRP A 121 -12.18 18.44 -5.20
CA TRP A 121 -11.88 17.98 -3.83
C TRP A 121 -10.70 17.01 -3.74
N GLY A 122 -10.02 16.77 -4.85
CA GLY A 122 -8.85 15.89 -4.91
C GLY A 122 -9.16 14.41 -4.98
N ARG A 123 -10.40 14.01 -5.29
CA ARG A 123 -10.79 12.60 -5.42
C ARG A 123 -10.56 12.10 -6.83
N LEU A 124 -10.10 10.86 -6.95
CA LEU A 124 -9.88 10.23 -8.26
C LEU A 124 -11.21 10.02 -8.99
N ILE A 125 -11.38 10.62 -10.17
CA ILE A 125 -12.58 10.48 -11.01
C ILE A 125 -12.35 9.65 -12.27
N GLN A 126 -11.11 9.54 -12.73
CA GLN A 126 -10.78 8.78 -13.92
C GLN A 126 -9.34 8.24 -13.86
N GLU A 127 -9.19 6.99 -14.27
CA GLU A 127 -7.89 6.38 -14.52
C GLU A 127 -7.86 5.80 -15.93
N THR A 128 -6.81 6.13 -16.70
CA THR A 128 -6.58 5.57 -18.03
C THR A 128 -5.42 4.59 -17.94
N ALA A 129 -5.67 3.33 -18.26
CA ALA A 129 -4.68 2.27 -18.31
C ALA A 129 -3.77 2.43 -19.57
N PRO A 130 -2.60 1.74 -19.62
CA PRO A 130 -1.67 1.83 -20.75
C PRO A 130 -2.24 1.43 -22.10
N ASP A 131 -3.22 0.53 -22.12
CA ASP A 131 -3.94 0.11 -23.32
C ASP A 131 -5.03 1.08 -23.78
N GLY A 132 -5.25 2.16 -23.03
CA GLY A 132 -6.26 3.18 -23.27
C GLY A 132 -7.59 2.91 -22.58
N ASP A 133 -7.73 1.81 -21.87
CA ASP A 133 -8.94 1.49 -21.11
C ASP A 133 -9.15 2.50 -19.98
N ILE A 134 -10.38 2.99 -19.85
CA ILE A 134 -10.75 4.03 -18.89
C ILE A 134 -11.65 3.44 -17.81
N THR A 135 -11.29 3.66 -16.57
CA THR A 135 -12.13 3.43 -15.39
C THR A 135 -12.56 4.77 -14.81
N ARG A 136 -13.86 4.94 -14.56
CA ARG A 136 -14.43 6.14 -13.97
C ARG A 136 -14.96 5.86 -12.58
N TYR A 137 -14.84 6.86 -11.70
CA TYR A 137 -15.30 6.82 -10.32
C TYR A 137 -16.28 7.95 -10.07
N ARG A 138 -17.38 7.67 -9.36
CA ARG A 138 -18.39 8.65 -9.00
C ARG A 138 -18.56 8.71 -7.50
N TYR A 139 -18.90 9.89 -7.00
CA TYR A 139 -19.07 10.19 -5.58
C TYR A 139 -20.40 10.90 -5.41
N ASP A 140 -21.19 10.50 -4.42
CA ASP A 140 -22.49 11.12 -4.07
C ASP A 140 -22.43 11.97 -2.80
N ASN A 141 -21.40 11.77 -1.97
CA ASN A 141 -21.20 12.52 -0.75
C ASN A 141 -19.95 13.43 -0.89
N PRO A 142 -20.10 14.78 -0.84
CA PRO A 142 -18.99 15.70 -1.00
C PRO A 142 -17.94 15.62 0.12
N HIS A 143 -18.26 14.97 1.24
CA HIS A 143 -17.39 14.80 2.39
C HIS A 143 -16.76 13.39 2.48
N SER A 144 -16.93 12.56 1.45
CA SER A 144 -16.41 11.18 1.44
C SER A 144 -15.47 10.96 0.26
N ASP A 145 -14.35 10.31 0.52
CA ASP A 145 -13.41 9.83 -0.50
C ASP A 145 -13.78 8.45 -1.06
N LEU A 146 -14.92 7.90 -0.62
CA LEU A 146 -15.38 6.58 -1.03
C LEU A 146 -16.33 6.71 -2.22
N PRO A 147 -16.06 6.03 -3.36
CA PRO A 147 -16.89 6.13 -4.54
C PRO A 147 -18.24 5.41 -4.35
N CYS A 148 -19.31 5.99 -4.85
CA CYS A 148 -20.62 5.35 -4.91
C CYS A 148 -20.80 4.49 -6.18
N ALA A 149 -19.99 4.71 -7.20
CA ALA A 149 -20.01 3.93 -8.44
C ALA A 149 -18.64 3.90 -9.11
N THR A 150 -18.37 2.78 -9.79
CA THR A 150 -17.26 2.64 -10.73
C THR A 150 -17.79 2.16 -12.08
N GLU A 151 -17.22 2.64 -13.17
CA GLU A 151 -17.53 2.23 -14.54
C GLU A 151 -16.24 1.87 -15.25
N ASP A 152 -16.17 0.66 -15.83
CA ASP A 152 -15.01 0.21 -16.58
C ASP A 152 -15.07 0.57 -18.07
N ALA A 153 -14.02 0.22 -18.83
CA ALA A 153 -13.92 0.53 -20.25
C ALA A 153 -15.02 -0.12 -21.11
N THR A 154 -15.66 -1.18 -20.63
CA THR A 154 -16.77 -1.84 -21.32
C THR A 154 -18.11 -1.17 -21.07
N GLY A 155 -18.16 -0.16 -20.19
CA GLY A 155 -19.38 0.46 -19.70
C GLY A 155 -20.05 -0.30 -18.57
N SER A 156 -19.45 -1.36 -18.06
CA SER A 156 -19.94 -2.11 -16.91
C SER A 156 -19.85 -1.27 -15.65
N ARG A 157 -20.98 -1.12 -14.98
CA ARG A 157 -21.10 -0.26 -13.80
C ARG A 157 -21.34 -1.09 -12.54
N LYS A 158 -20.62 -0.75 -11.50
CA LYS A 158 -20.80 -1.27 -10.14
C LYS A 158 -21.14 -0.13 -9.22
N THR A 159 -22.03 -0.36 -8.25
CA THR A 159 -22.43 0.66 -7.28
C THR A 159 -22.20 0.18 -5.85
N MET A 160 -21.93 1.12 -4.96
CA MET A 160 -21.62 0.87 -3.56
C MET A 160 -22.35 1.86 -2.67
N THR A 161 -22.79 1.38 -1.50
CA THR A 161 -23.27 2.26 -0.43
C THR A 161 -22.41 2.07 0.81
N TRP A 162 -22.18 3.16 1.54
CA TRP A 162 -21.28 3.22 2.67
C TRP A 162 -21.99 3.75 3.91
N SER A 163 -21.60 3.24 5.08
CA SER A 163 -21.99 3.85 6.35
C SER A 163 -21.24 5.16 6.56
N ARG A 164 -21.70 5.95 7.53
CA ARG A 164 -20.99 7.17 7.97
C ARG A 164 -19.57 6.90 8.51
N TYR A 165 -19.25 5.65 8.81
CA TYR A 165 -17.94 5.21 9.31
C TYR A 165 -17.05 4.63 8.20
N GLY A 166 -17.47 4.70 6.93
CA GLY A 166 -16.72 4.17 5.79
C GLY A 166 -16.79 2.65 5.64
N GLN A 167 -17.80 2.01 6.21
CA GLN A 167 -18.03 0.57 6.06
C GLN A 167 -18.91 0.32 4.85
N LEU A 168 -18.56 -0.68 4.03
CA LEU A 168 -19.37 -1.08 2.88
C LEU A 168 -20.68 -1.71 3.35
N LEU A 169 -21.81 -1.10 3.02
CA LEU A 169 -23.15 -1.59 3.35
C LEU A 169 -23.74 -2.44 2.25
N SER A 170 -23.54 -2.06 1.00
CA SER A 170 -23.99 -2.83 -0.15
C SER A 170 -23.08 -2.66 -1.36
N PHE A 171 -23.06 -3.68 -2.19
CA PHE A 171 -22.38 -3.71 -3.47
C PHE A 171 -23.32 -4.27 -4.52
N THR A 172 -23.51 -3.54 -5.62
CA THR A 172 -24.27 -4.01 -6.77
C THR A 172 -23.31 -4.23 -7.92
N ASP A 173 -23.26 -5.45 -8.46
CA ASP A 173 -22.41 -5.78 -9.60
C ASP A 173 -23.00 -5.26 -10.93
N CYS A 174 -22.26 -5.46 -12.02
CA CYS A 174 -22.65 -5.01 -13.35
C CYS A 174 -23.92 -5.71 -13.91
N SER A 175 -24.29 -6.84 -13.33
CA SER A 175 -25.53 -7.57 -13.67
C SER A 175 -26.74 -7.14 -12.84
N GLY A 176 -26.53 -6.22 -11.88
CA GLY A 176 -27.56 -5.72 -11.00
C GLY A 176 -27.76 -6.55 -9.72
N TYR A 177 -26.94 -7.59 -9.49
CA TYR A 177 -27.01 -8.39 -8.26
C TYR A 177 -26.48 -7.60 -7.07
N VAL A 178 -27.28 -7.57 -5.99
CA VAL A 178 -26.97 -6.82 -4.77
C VAL A 178 -26.44 -7.76 -3.70
N THR A 179 -25.30 -7.41 -3.12
CA THR A 179 -24.75 -8.01 -1.89
C THR A 179 -24.82 -6.98 -0.78
N ARG A 180 -25.35 -7.36 0.39
CA ARG A 180 -25.43 -6.51 1.59
C ARG A 180 -24.54 -7.07 2.69
N TYR A 181 -23.97 -6.16 3.49
CA TYR A 181 -23.04 -6.48 4.56
C TYR A 181 -23.55 -5.92 5.88
N ASP A 182 -23.58 -6.77 6.91
CA ASP A 182 -23.79 -6.35 8.29
C ASP A 182 -22.45 -6.30 9.02
N HIS A 183 -22.31 -5.33 9.92
CA HIS A 183 -21.09 -5.12 10.70
C HIS A 183 -21.41 -5.11 12.19
N ASP A 184 -20.47 -5.55 13.01
CA ASP A 184 -20.52 -5.36 14.44
C ASP A 184 -20.05 -3.95 14.85
N ARG A 185 -20.07 -3.67 16.15
CA ARG A 185 -19.60 -2.39 16.70
C ARG A 185 -18.12 -2.10 16.48
N PHE A 186 -17.33 -3.12 16.13
CA PHE A 186 -15.90 -2.99 15.83
C PHE A 186 -15.61 -2.86 14.34
N GLY A 187 -16.65 -2.85 13.50
CA GLY A 187 -16.52 -2.72 12.04
C GLY A 187 -16.23 -4.04 11.32
N GLN A 188 -16.30 -5.17 12.00
CA GLN A 188 -16.08 -6.49 11.40
C GLN A 188 -17.35 -6.97 10.71
N VAL A 189 -17.24 -7.58 9.53
CA VAL A 189 -18.38 -8.12 8.78
C VAL A 189 -18.93 -9.35 9.48
N THR A 190 -20.14 -9.26 9.98
CA THR A 190 -20.84 -10.37 10.68
C THR A 190 -21.77 -11.15 9.78
N ALA A 191 -22.27 -10.54 8.71
CA ALA A 191 -23.10 -11.24 7.73
C ALA A 191 -22.90 -10.67 6.33
N VAL A 192 -22.97 -11.55 5.33
CA VAL A 192 -22.97 -11.22 3.90
C VAL A 192 -24.25 -11.81 3.32
N HIS A 193 -25.16 -10.95 2.84
CA HIS A 193 -26.45 -11.32 2.24
C HIS A 193 -26.35 -11.16 0.74
N ARG A 194 -26.52 -12.24 0.00
CA ARG A 194 -26.59 -12.25 -1.47
C ARG A 194 -28.04 -12.41 -1.89
N GLU A 195 -28.30 -12.17 -3.16
CA GLU A 195 -29.61 -12.46 -3.75
C GLU A 195 -29.97 -13.94 -3.63
N GLU A 196 -31.26 -14.26 -3.82
CA GLU A 196 -31.82 -15.59 -3.68
C GLU A 196 -31.76 -16.18 -2.25
N GLY A 197 -31.61 -15.30 -1.25
CA GLY A 197 -31.56 -15.71 0.16
C GLY A 197 -30.28 -16.41 0.57
N LEU A 198 -29.23 -16.37 -0.24
CA LEU A 198 -27.92 -16.90 0.10
C LEU A 198 -27.23 -15.94 1.09
N SER A 199 -27.08 -16.37 2.32
CA SER A 199 -26.41 -15.60 3.36
C SER A 199 -25.25 -16.38 3.98
N GLN A 200 -24.24 -15.64 4.39
CA GLN A 200 -23.10 -16.17 5.11
C GLN A 200 -22.92 -15.36 6.38
N TYR A 201 -22.75 -16.04 7.51
CA TYR A 201 -22.57 -15.44 8.83
C TYR A 201 -21.15 -15.71 9.33
N ARG A 202 -20.55 -14.70 9.96
CA ARG A 202 -19.18 -14.75 10.48
C ARG A 202 -19.14 -14.42 11.94
N ALA A 203 -18.34 -15.15 12.70
CA ALA A 203 -18.08 -14.90 14.11
C ALA A 203 -16.59 -14.66 14.35
N TYR A 204 -16.29 -13.79 15.30
CA TYR A 204 -14.93 -13.38 15.64
C TYR A 204 -14.66 -13.55 17.14
N ASP A 205 -13.42 -13.82 17.49
CA ASP A 205 -12.97 -13.84 18.88
C ASP A 205 -12.73 -12.42 19.42
N SER A 206 -12.34 -12.32 20.69
CA SER A 206 -12.06 -11.04 21.34
C SER A 206 -10.83 -10.30 20.76
N ARG A 207 -10.00 -10.99 19.97
CA ARG A 207 -8.84 -10.42 19.27
C ARG A 207 -9.16 -9.98 17.83
N GLY A 208 -10.41 -10.15 17.40
CA GLY A 208 -10.86 -9.84 16.04
C GLY A 208 -10.50 -10.90 15.00
N GLN A 209 -10.11 -12.10 15.40
CA GLN A 209 -9.81 -13.21 14.50
C GLN A 209 -11.09 -13.95 14.12
N LEU A 210 -11.24 -14.30 12.85
CA LEU A 210 -12.41 -15.05 12.34
C LEU A 210 -12.38 -16.49 12.90
N ILE A 211 -13.37 -16.86 13.72
CA ILE A 211 -13.44 -18.19 14.35
C ILE A 211 -14.48 -19.10 13.71
N ALA A 212 -15.47 -18.57 13.02
CA ALA A 212 -16.48 -19.39 12.36
C ALA A 212 -17.09 -18.70 11.15
N VAL A 213 -17.46 -19.50 10.16
CA VAL A 213 -18.28 -19.09 9.01
C VAL A 213 -19.41 -20.09 8.88
N LYS A 214 -20.66 -19.59 8.79
CA LYS A 214 -21.86 -20.41 8.67
C LYS A 214 -22.68 -19.96 7.46
N ASP A 215 -23.17 -20.89 6.66
CA ASP A 215 -24.09 -20.61 5.55
C ASP A 215 -25.57 -20.64 5.97
N THR A 216 -26.46 -20.29 5.04
CA THR A 216 -27.93 -20.33 5.27
C THR A 216 -28.46 -21.75 5.51
N GLN A 217 -27.76 -22.78 5.06
CA GLN A 217 -28.14 -24.17 5.25
C GLN A 217 -27.64 -24.77 6.57
N GLY A 218 -26.88 -23.98 7.33
CA GLY A 218 -26.34 -24.36 8.62
C GLY A 218 -24.99 -25.07 8.58
N HIS A 219 -24.36 -25.21 7.40
CA HIS A 219 -22.99 -25.70 7.33
C HIS A 219 -22.04 -24.68 7.95
N GLU A 220 -21.19 -25.15 8.86
CA GLU A 220 -20.27 -24.30 9.63
C GLU A 220 -18.84 -24.77 9.45
N THR A 221 -17.95 -23.83 9.17
CA THR A 221 -16.49 -24.02 9.18
C THR A 221 -15.92 -23.24 10.36
N ARG A 222 -15.12 -23.88 11.18
CA ARG A 222 -14.44 -23.27 12.34
C ARG A 222 -12.93 -23.15 12.10
N TYR A 223 -12.36 -22.11 12.66
CA TYR A 223 -10.93 -21.79 12.59
C TYR A 223 -10.36 -21.71 14.01
N GLU A 224 -9.21 -22.34 14.22
CA GLU A 224 -8.47 -22.27 15.48
C GLU A 224 -7.12 -21.63 15.20
N TYR A 225 -6.67 -20.77 16.09
CA TYR A 225 -5.41 -20.04 15.99
C TYR A 225 -4.51 -20.41 17.19
N ASN A 226 -3.28 -20.76 16.91
CA ASN A 226 -2.26 -21.08 17.91
C ASN A 226 -1.56 -19.83 18.44
#